data_0444c7ad029bb9af6898fb8e3858045d
#
_entry.id   0444c7ad029bb9af6898fb8e3858045d
#
_cell.length_a   1.000
_cell.length_b   1.000
_cell.length_c   1.000
_cell.angle_alpha   90.00
_cell.angle_beta   90.00
_cell.angle_gamma   90.00
#
_symmetry.space_group_name_H-M   'P 1'
#
loop_
_entity.id
_entity.type
_entity.pdbx_description
1 polymer ?
#
loop_
_entity_poly.entity_id
_entity_poly.type
_entity_poly.pdbx_seq_one_letter_code
_entity_poly.pdbx_strand_id
1 'polypeptide(L)'
;MGDKIRFGIIGGGMAGPLNAGALRDIPEAEVVAFCDVKEDVAKEFSKEYNIPSYYTDYKEMLKRDDIDAVCVVTPPFLHEQMVVDCAKAGKHVMCEKPISVDCNAADRMIAACKEAGVKFGVIFMYRFMDQAQLIKKALDEGKLGKLLSVDCSGKCFRSDEYYASGAWRGTW
;
A
#
# COMPACT_ATOMS: atom_id res chain seq x y z
N MET A 1 -17.26 16.18 -14.59
CA MET A 1 -16.64 15.13 -13.77
C MET A 1 -15.18 15.13 -14.15
N GLY A 2 -14.26 15.31 -13.19
CA GLY A 2 -12.82 15.17 -13.48
C GLY A 2 -12.48 13.72 -13.81
N ASP A 3 -11.38 13.50 -14.54
CA ASP A 3 -10.93 12.15 -14.86
C ASP A 3 -10.57 11.42 -13.56
N LYS A 4 -11.00 10.16 -13.44
CA LYS A 4 -10.66 9.32 -12.28
C LYS A 4 -9.19 8.94 -12.32
N ILE A 5 -8.58 8.80 -11.15
CA ILE A 5 -7.25 8.20 -11.01
C ILE A 5 -7.39 6.68 -11.12
N ARG A 6 -6.70 6.08 -12.08
CA ARG A 6 -6.79 4.66 -12.41
C ARG A 6 -5.68 3.90 -11.67
N PHE A 7 -6.09 2.97 -10.82
CA PHE A 7 -5.20 2.20 -9.96
C PHE A 7 -4.98 0.79 -10.48
N GLY A 8 -3.71 0.34 -10.39
CA GLY A 8 -3.35 -1.06 -10.34
C GLY A 8 -3.10 -1.50 -8.89
N ILE A 9 -3.41 -2.75 -8.55
CA ILE A 9 -3.08 -3.33 -7.23
C ILE A 9 -2.17 -4.54 -7.43
N ILE A 10 -1.08 -4.64 -6.66
CA ILE A 10 -0.15 -5.78 -6.65
C ILE A 10 -0.22 -6.47 -5.29
N GLY A 11 -0.74 -7.69 -5.26
CA GLY A 11 -0.85 -8.55 -4.08
C GLY A 11 -2.28 -8.75 -3.59
N GLY A 12 -2.72 -10.02 -3.57
CA GLY A 12 -4.05 -10.45 -3.12
C GLY A 12 -4.13 -10.90 -1.66
N GLY A 13 -3.04 -10.70 -0.89
CA GLY A 13 -2.99 -11.09 0.52
C GLY A 13 -3.98 -10.31 1.40
N MET A 14 -3.79 -10.39 2.71
CA MET A 14 -4.70 -9.84 3.71
C MET A 14 -5.03 -8.33 3.52
N ALA A 15 -4.10 -7.55 2.99
CA ALA A 15 -4.29 -6.12 2.75
C ALA A 15 -4.91 -5.80 1.38
N GLY A 16 -4.88 -6.72 0.42
CA GLY A 16 -5.48 -6.54 -0.91
C GLY A 16 -6.95 -6.16 -0.86
N PRO A 17 -7.81 -6.96 -0.19
CA PRO A 17 -9.23 -6.67 -0.03
C PRO A 17 -9.52 -5.32 0.62
N LEU A 18 -8.73 -4.94 1.63
CA LEU A 18 -8.89 -3.67 2.34
C LEU A 18 -8.60 -2.47 1.41
N ASN A 19 -7.53 -2.57 0.62
CA ASN A 19 -7.16 -1.52 -0.33
C ASN A 19 -8.15 -1.42 -1.49
N ALA A 20 -8.58 -2.55 -2.07
CA ALA A 20 -9.59 -2.56 -3.14
C ALA A 20 -10.93 -1.98 -2.66
N GLY A 21 -11.37 -2.35 -1.46
CA GLY A 21 -12.58 -1.82 -0.84
C GLY A 21 -12.50 -0.31 -0.61
N ALA A 22 -11.39 0.17 -0.04
CA ALA A 22 -11.18 1.59 0.19
C ALA A 22 -11.17 2.42 -1.11
N LEU A 23 -10.50 1.92 -2.15
CA LEU A 23 -10.46 2.61 -3.45
C LEU A 23 -11.84 2.65 -4.14
N ARG A 24 -12.63 1.58 -4.01
CA ARG A 24 -14.00 1.53 -4.55
C ARG A 24 -14.90 2.62 -3.95
N ASP A 25 -14.68 2.97 -2.69
CA ASP A 25 -15.50 3.94 -1.96
C ASP A 25 -15.06 5.40 -2.23
N ILE A 26 -13.99 5.62 -3.02
CA ILE A 26 -13.50 6.94 -3.44
C ILE A 26 -14.02 7.26 -4.85
N PRO A 27 -14.90 8.28 -5.02
CA PRO A 27 -15.49 8.59 -6.31
C PRO A 27 -14.47 8.94 -7.41
N GLU A 28 -13.33 9.51 -7.03
CA GLU A 28 -12.24 9.92 -7.91
C GLU A 28 -11.25 8.80 -8.22
N ALA A 29 -11.45 7.58 -7.67
CA ALA A 29 -10.60 6.44 -7.92
C ALA A 29 -11.32 5.36 -8.75
N GLU A 30 -10.53 4.58 -9.49
CA GLU A 30 -10.99 3.39 -10.20
C GLU A 30 -9.88 2.34 -10.22
N VAL A 31 -10.18 1.10 -9.84
CA VAL A 31 -9.23 -0.01 -9.95
C VAL A 31 -9.41 -0.68 -11.30
N VAL A 32 -8.39 -0.57 -12.18
CA VAL A 32 -8.46 -1.05 -13.56
C VAL A 32 -7.64 -2.32 -13.80
N ALA A 33 -6.76 -2.69 -12.86
CA ALA A 33 -5.93 -3.89 -12.97
C ALA A 33 -5.57 -4.44 -11.60
N PHE A 34 -5.43 -5.76 -11.53
CA PHE A 34 -4.97 -6.48 -10.34
C PHE A 34 -3.89 -7.48 -10.71
N CYS A 35 -2.90 -7.68 -9.84
CA CYS A 35 -1.83 -8.65 -10.05
C CYS A 35 -1.57 -9.48 -8.79
N ASP A 36 -1.54 -10.79 -8.95
CA ASP A 36 -0.99 -11.72 -7.96
C ASP A 36 -0.26 -12.86 -8.69
N VAL A 37 0.84 -13.36 -8.12
CA VAL A 37 1.62 -14.47 -8.71
C VAL A 37 0.82 -15.76 -8.84
N LYS A 38 -0.24 -15.93 -8.05
CA LYS A 38 -1.18 -17.05 -8.14
C LYS A 38 -2.35 -16.65 -9.04
N GLU A 39 -2.47 -17.32 -10.17
CA GLU A 39 -3.48 -17.01 -11.18
C GLU A 39 -4.92 -17.15 -10.66
N ASP A 40 -5.18 -18.18 -9.87
CA ASP A 40 -6.46 -18.40 -9.20
C ASP A 40 -6.85 -17.20 -8.30
N VAL A 41 -5.91 -16.75 -7.48
CA VAL A 41 -6.10 -15.57 -6.64
C VAL A 41 -6.34 -14.33 -7.50
N ALA A 42 -5.53 -14.11 -8.54
CA ALA A 42 -5.66 -12.95 -9.41
C ALA A 42 -7.04 -12.90 -10.08
N LYS A 43 -7.51 -14.05 -10.58
CA LYS A 43 -8.79 -14.20 -11.29
C LYS A 43 -9.99 -14.03 -10.35
N GLU A 44 -9.97 -14.70 -9.20
CA GLU A 44 -11.07 -14.62 -8.22
C GLU A 44 -11.21 -13.22 -7.63
N PHE A 45 -10.09 -12.61 -7.25
CA PHE A 45 -10.06 -11.24 -6.74
C PHE A 45 -10.62 -10.24 -7.75
N SER A 46 -10.17 -10.32 -9.00
CA SER A 46 -10.66 -9.41 -10.05
C SER A 46 -12.16 -9.57 -10.30
N LYS A 47 -12.67 -10.80 -10.22
CA LYS A 47 -14.11 -11.06 -10.33
C LYS A 47 -14.89 -10.49 -9.13
N GLU A 48 -14.41 -10.69 -7.90
CA GLU A 48 -15.06 -10.22 -6.68
C GLU A 48 -15.16 -8.69 -6.63
N TYR A 49 -14.09 -7.99 -7.03
CA TYR A 49 -14.02 -6.53 -6.99
C TYR A 49 -14.40 -5.85 -8.31
N ASN A 50 -14.89 -6.61 -9.31
CA ASN A 50 -15.24 -6.11 -10.65
C ASN A 50 -14.09 -5.37 -11.34
N ILE A 51 -12.84 -5.87 -11.18
CA ILE A 51 -11.65 -5.31 -11.81
C ILE A 51 -11.53 -5.90 -13.24
N PRO A 52 -11.44 -5.05 -14.28
CA PRO A 52 -11.54 -5.51 -15.67
C PRO A 52 -10.37 -6.38 -16.15
N SER A 53 -9.20 -6.30 -15.51
CA SER A 53 -8.01 -7.01 -15.96
C SER A 53 -7.23 -7.61 -14.79
N TYR A 54 -6.71 -8.83 -14.96
CA TYR A 54 -5.79 -9.43 -13.99
C TYR A 54 -4.49 -9.87 -14.66
N TYR A 55 -3.43 -9.99 -13.87
CA TYR A 55 -2.08 -10.33 -14.27
C TYR A 55 -1.46 -11.28 -13.25
N THR A 56 -0.52 -12.12 -13.71
CA THR A 56 0.35 -12.93 -12.85
C THR A 56 1.77 -12.37 -12.77
N ASP A 57 2.12 -11.45 -13.67
CA ASP A 57 3.36 -10.67 -13.65
C ASP A 57 3.02 -9.18 -13.60
N TYR A 58 3.40 -8.53 -12.49
CA TYR A 58 3.16 -7.09 -12.32
C TYR A 58 3.91 -6.24 -13.35
N LYS A 59 5.03 -6.72 -13.89
CA LYS A 59 5.77 -6.00 -14.93
C LYS A 59 4.98 -5.87 -16.23
N GLU A 60 4.20 -6.89 -16.56
CA GLU A 60 3.28 -6.82 -17.70
C GLU A 60 2.12 -5.83 -17.41
N MET A 61 1.61 -5.81 -16.18
CA MET A 61 0.61 -4.82 -15.79
C MET A 61 1.15 -3.38 -15.88
N LEU A 62 2.41 -3.15 -15.48
CA LEU A 62 3.04 -1.82 -15.51
C LEU A 62 3.23 -1.25 -16.93
N LYS A 63 3.16 -2.07 -17.99
CA LYS A 63 3.23 -1.60 -19.38
C LYS A 63 1.99 -0.87 -19.85
N ARG A 64 0.90 -0.91 -19.09
CA ARG A 64 -0.35 -0.24 -19.44
C ARG A 64 -0.24 1.27 -19.26
N ASP A 65 -0.67 2.02 -20.27
CA ASP A 65 -0.71 3.50 -20.23
C ASP A 65 -1.94 4.03 -19.49
N ASP A 66 -2.94 3.18 -19.27
CA ASP A 66 -4.17 3.53 -18.56
C ASP A 66 -4.11 3.24 -17.05
N ILE A 67 -2.95 3.06 -16.47
CA ILE A 67 -2.71 3.01 -15.03
C ILE A 67 -1.95 4.27 -14.62
N ASP A 68 -2.51 5.04 -13.70
CA ASP A 68 -1.91 6.28 -13.18
C ASP A 68 -1.12 6.00 -11.88
N ALA A 69 -1.65 5.12 -11.03
CA ALA A 69 -1.09 4.81 -9.73
C ALA A 69 -1.14 3.31 -9.42
N VAL A 70 -0.25 2.84 -8.56
CA VAL A 70 -0.18 1.43 -8.15
C VAL A 70 -0.18 1.33 -6.63
N CYS A 71 -1.04 0.46 -6.08
CA CYS A 71 -0.98 0.02 -4.70
C CYS A 71 -0.12 -1.24 -4.59
N VAL A 72 0.99 -1.16 -3.88
CA VAL A 72 1.87 -2.30 -3.57
C VAL A 72 1.49 -2.85 -2.20
N VAL A 73 0.84 -4.02 -2.18
CA VAL A 73 0.28 -4.64 -0.96
C VAL A 73 0.81 -6.07 -0.75
N THR A 74 2.03 -6.29 -1.17
CA THR A 74 2.78 -7.54 -1.07
C THR A 74 3.49 -7.68 0.29
N PRO A 75 4.19 -8.80 0.56
CA PRO A 75 5.10 -8.90 1.70
C PRO A 75 6.21 -7.83 1.69
N PRO A 76 6.62 -7.31 2.87
CA PRO A 76 7.52 -6.15 2.96
C PRO A 76 8.87 -6.29 2.24
N PHE A 77 9.41 -7.49 2.15
CA PHE A 77 10.69 -7.74 1.48
C PHE A 77 10.62 -7.58 -0.06
N LEU A 78 9.41 -7.50 -0.64
CA LEU A 78 9.17 -7.27 -2.06
C LEU A 78 8.91 -5.78 -2.38
N HIS A 79 8.65 -4.96 -1.37
CA HIS A 79 8.24 -3.57 -1.57
C HIS A 79 9.26 -2.77 -2.37
N GLU A 80 10.55 -2.87 -2.02
CA GLU A 80 11.61 -2.10 -2.70
C GLU A 80 11.58 -2.30 -4.21
N GLN A 81 11.70 -3.57 -4.63
CA GLN A 81 11.77 -3.88 -6.06
C GLN A 81 10.52 -3.39 -6.80
N MET A 82 9.34 -3.64 -6.24
CA MET A 82 8.08 -3.28 -6.88
C MET A 82 7.87 -1.77 -6.94
N VAL A 83 8.19 -1.04 -5.86
CA VAL A 83 8.07 0.42 -5.84
C VAL A 83 9.03 1.07 -6.84
N VAL A 84 10.28 0.59 -6.90
CA VAL A 84 11.28 1.09 -7.87
C VAL A 84 10.83 0.81 -9.31
N ASP A 85 10.29 -0.37 -9.58
CA ASP A 85 9.80 -0.72 -10.93
C ASP A 85 8.56 0.11 -11.31
N CYS A 86 7.63 0.35 -10.37
CA CYS A 86 6.50 1.25 -10.58
C CYS A 86 6.97 2.68 -10.90
N ALA A 87 7.94 3.20 -10.13
CA ALA A 87 8.50 4.52 -10.35
C ALA A 87 9.15 4.64 -11.74
N LYS A 88 9.96 3.66 -12.15
CA LYS A 88 10.57 3.59 -13.49
C LYS A 88 9.53 3.52 -14.61
N ALA A 89 8.38 2.91 -14.36
CA ALA A 89 7.25 2.89 -15.28
C ALA A 89 6.40 4.18 -15.26
N GLY A 90 6.82 5.21 -14.50
CA GLY A 90 6.14 6.50 -14.41
C GLY A 90 4.84 6.45 -13.60
N LYS A 91 4.61 5.42 -12.78
CA LYS A 91 3.39 5.27 -11.99
C LYS A 91 3.55 5.86 -10.60
N HIS A 92 2.56 6.59 -10.12
CA HIS A 92 2.47 6.98 -8.72
C HIS A 92 2.32 5.74 -7.84
N VAL A 93 2.83 5.76 -6.61
CA VAL A 93 2.87 4.56 -5.76
C VAL A 93 2.29 4.82 -4.38
N MET A 94 1.39 3.94 -3.96
CA MET A 94 1.02 3.73 -2.57
C MET A 94 1.52 2.36 -2.12
N CYS A 95 2.29 2.31 -1.04
CA CYS A 95 2.89 1.08 -0.54
C CYS A 95 2.36 0.77 0.86
N GLU A 96 2.05 -0.48 1.14
CA GLU A 96 1.70 -0.93 2.48
C GLU A 96 2.86 -0.76 3.47
N LYS A 97 2.47 -0.66 4.74
CA LYS A 97 3.43 -0.65 5.86
C LYS A 97 3.92 -2.08 6.17
N PRO A 98 5.13 -2.23 6.70
CA PRO A 98 6.18 -1.20 6.79
C PRO A 98 6.69 -0.82 5.39
N ILE A 99 7.28 0.37 5.25
CA ILE A 99 7.81 0.84 3.96
C ILE A 99 8.75 -0.18 3.32
N SER A 100 9.66 -0.74 4.11
CA SER A 100 10.62 -1.77 3.69
C SER A 100 11.11 -2.57 4.90
N VAL A 101 12.01 -3.51 4.68
CA VAL A 101 12.66 -4.31 5.72
C VAL A 101 13.89 -3.65 6.33
N ASP A 102 14.45 -2.62 5.68
CA ASP A 102 15.58 -1.84 6.17
C ASP A 102 15.54 -0.39 5.67
N CYS A 103 16.30 0.51 6.34
CA CYS A 103 16.30 1.94 6.01
C CYS A 103 16.93 2.23 4.65
N ASN A 104 17.98 1.49 4.24
CA ASN A 104 18.63 1.73 2.95
C ASN A 104 17.69 1.39 1.78
N ALA A 105 16.87 0.34 1.91
CA ALA A 105 15.84 0.01 0.94
C ALA A 105 14.79 1.14 0.85
N ALA A 106 14.35 1.67 2.00
CA ALA A 106 13.43 2.81 2.04
C ALA A 106 14.00 4.04 1.33
N ASP A 107 15.28 4.36 1.57
CA ASP A 107 15.97 5.48 0.92
C ASP A 107 16.04 5.30 -0.60
N ARG A 108 16.33 4.09 -1.09
CA ARG A 108 16.34 3.78 -2.54
C ARG A 108 14.95 3.92 -3.16
N MET A 109 13.89 3.49 -2.47
CA MET A 109 12.50 3.66 -2.92
C MET A 109 12.14 5.14 -3.06
N ILE A 110 12.45 5.94 -2.03
CA ILE A 110 12.21 7.39 -2.03
C ILE A 110 12.98 8.07 -3.16
N ALA A 111 14.27 7.73 -3.32
CA ALA A 111 15.12 8.29 -4.36
C ALA A 111 14.58 7.98 -5.77
N ALA A 112 14.21 6.73 -6.03
CA ALA A 112 13.67 6.30 -7.33
C ALA A 112 12.37 7.04 -7.69
N CYS A 113 11.45 7.19 -6.73
CA CYS A 113 10.20 7.91 -6.94
C CYS A 113 10.45 9.41 -7.19
N LYS A 114 11.40 10.01 -6.46
CA LYS A 114 11.79 11.41 -6.65
C LYS A 114 12.44 11.64 -8.02
N GLU A 115 13.35 10.76 -8.43
CA GLU A 115 14.02 10.83 -9.75
C GLU A 115 13.01 10.69 -10.90
N ALA A 116 12.05 9.78 -10.77
CA ALA A 116 10.98 9.59 -11.75
C ALA A 116 9.92 10.70 -11.73
N GLY A 117 9.92 11.60 -10.74
CA GLY A 117 8.92 12.65 -10.60
C GLY A 117 7.52 12.14 -10.21
N VAL A 118 7.43 10.92 -9.65
CA VAL A 118 6.15 10.32 -9.24
C VAL A 118 5.90 10.53 -7.74
N LYS A 119 4.62 10.52 -7.37
CA LYS A 119 4.21 10.60 -5.96
C LYS A 119 4.41 9.23 -5.31
N PHE A 120 4.93 9.26 -4.08
CA PHE A 120 5.11 8.06 -3.26
C PHE A 120 4.49 8.28 -1.88
N GLY A 121 3.67 7.34 -1.45
CA GLY A 121 3.04 7.35 -0.13
C GLY A 121 3.08 5.97 0.53
N VAL A 122 3.20 5.94 1.86
CA VAL A 122 3.09 4.71 2.65
C VAL A 122 1.77 4.73 3.41
N ILE A 123 1.08 3.59 3.41
CA ILE A 123 -0.26 3.45 4.00
C ILE A 123 -0.15 3.31 5.52
N PHE A 124 -0.12 4.44 6.22
CA PHE A 124 -0.19 4.52 7.68
C PHE A 124 -1.62 4.90 8.12
N MET A 125 -2.56 3.96 7.98
CA MET A 125 -3.99 4.19 8.20
C MET A 125 -4.32 4.84 9.56
N TYR A 126 -3.57 4.52 10.61
CA TYR A 126 -3.81 5.09 11.94
C TYR A 126 -3.60 6.60 12.03
N ARG A 127 -2.86 7.22 11.09
CA ARG A 127 -2.72 8.67 11.03
C ARG A 127 -4.05 9.38 10.75
N PHE A 128 -4.98 8.71 10.11
CA PHE A 128 -6.26 9.26 9.64
C PHE A 128 -7.43 8.93 10.59
N MET A 129 -7.18 8.20 11.68
CA MET A 129 -8.21 7.97 12.69
C MET A 129 -8.54 9.26 13.44
N ASP A 130 -9.82 9.49 13.74
CA ASP A 130 -10.29 10.71 14.43
C ASP A 130 -9.53 10.97 15.73
N GLN A 131 -9.24 9.92 16.51
CA GLN A 131 -8.49 10.02 17.75
C GLN A 131 -7.05 10.51 17.51
N ALA A 132 -6.38 9.99 16.49
CA ALA A 132 -5.02 10.41 16.12
C ALA A 132 -5.00 11.87 15.64
N GLN A 133 -5.98 12.26 14.82
CA GLN A 133 -6.15 13.63 14.35
C GLN A 133 -6.44 14.60 15.52
N LEU A 134 -7.28 14.18 16.46
CA LEU A 134 -7.58 14.99 17.66
C LEU A 134 -6.33 15.23 18.53
N ILE A 135 -5.55 14.16 18.77
CA ILE A 135 -4.27 14.27 19.52
C ILE A 135 -3.30 15.19 18.78
N LYS A 136 -3.15 14.99 17.45
CA LYS A 136 -2.26 15.82 16.63
C LYS A 136 -2.66 17.29 16.69
N LYS A 137 -3.94 17.59 16.56
CA LYS A 137 -4.47 18.95 16.67
C LYS A 137 -4.18 19.57 18.05
N ALA A 138 -4.40 18.83 19.15
CA ALA A 138 -4.12 19.31 20.48
C ALA A 138 -2.63 19.63 20.69
N LEU A 139 -1.74 18.81 20.11
CA LEU A 139 -0.30 19.05 20.11
C LEU A 139 0.06 20.32 19.33
N ASP A 140 -0.47 20.49 18.12
CA ASP A 140 -0.18 21.63 17.26
C ASP A 140 -0.70 22.96 17.84
N GLU A 141 -1.82 22.92 18.56
CA GLU A 141 -2.40 24.05 19.27
C GLU A 141 -1.68 24.33 20.62
N GLY A 142 -0.65 23.58 20.97
CA GLY A 142 0.10 23.75 22.21
C GLY A 142 -0.66 23.39 23.50
N LYS A 143 -1.83 22.75 23.39
CA LYS A 143 -2.69 22.40 24.53
C LYS A 143 -2.03 21.46 25.54
N LEU A 144 -1.06 20.68 25.10
CA LEU A 144 -0.30 19.76 25.96
C LEU A 144 1.03 20.33 26.44
N GLY A 145 1.32 21.61 26.12
CA GLY A 145 2.59 22.26 26.48
C GLY A 145 3.80 21.59 25.82
N LYS A 146 4.94 21.63 26.50
CA LYS A 146 6.16 20.97 26.05
C LYS A 146 6.03 19.45 26.23
N LEU A 147 6.06 18.71 25.15
CA LEU A 147 6.05 17.25 25.20
C LEU A 147 7.36 16.73 25.80
N LEU A 148 7.26 16.01 26.92
CA LEU A 148 8.40 15.44 27.62
C LEU A 148 8.57 13.94 27.32
N SER A 149 7.45 13.22 27.24
CA SER A 149 7.45 11.78 27.00
C SER A 149 6.12 11.36 26.36
N VAL A 150 6.15 10.32 25.56
CA VAL A 150 4.95 9.65 25.04
C VAL A 150 5.11 8.17 25.32
N ASP A 151 4.12 7.57 25.96
CA ASP A 151 4.01 6.14 26.15
C ASP A 151 2.79 5.62 25.37
N CYS A 152 3.01 4.62 24.52
CA CYS A 152 1.98 3.96 23.73
C CYS A 152 2.08 2.46 23.94
N SER A 153 1.11 1.87 24.65
CA SER A 153 1.05 0.43 24.90
C SER A 153 -0.10 -0.19 24.15
N GLY A 154 0.20 -1.18 23.32
CA GLY A 154 -0.78 -1.97 22.58
C GLY A 154 -0.52 -3.47 22.77
N LYS A 155 -1.50 -4.20 23.27
CA LYS A 155 -1.44 -5.67 23.37
C LYS A 155 -2.28 -6.28 22.26
N CYS A 156 -1.63 -7.01 21.35
CA CYS A 156 -2.28 -7.63 20.21
C CYS A 156 -1.93 -9.11 20.16
N PHE A 157 -2.92 -9.97 20.36
CA PHE A 157 -2.75 -11.41 20.18
C PHE A 157 -2.65 -11.77 18.70
N ARG A 158 -1.78 -12.70 18.37
CA ARG A 158 -1.68 -13.35 17.07
C ARG A 158 -1.62 -14.86 17.29
N SER A 159 -2.59 -15.57 16.71
CA SER A 159 -2.65 -17.04 16.80
C SER A 159 -1.60 -17.72 15.91
N ASP A 160 -1.43 -19.02 16.10
CA ASP A 160 -0.54 -19.83 15.26
C ASP A 160 -1.00 -19.84 13.80
N GLU A 161 -2.32 -19.81 13.56
CA GLU A 161 -2.88 -19.72 12.20
C GLU A 161 -2.47 -18.39 11.50
N TYR A 162 -2.37 -17.29 12.26
CA TYR A 162 -1.88 -16.03 11.70
C TYR A 162 -0.43 -16.20 11.19
N TYR A 163 0.44 -16.87 11.95
CA TYR A 163 1.81 -17.10 11.52
C TYR A 163 1.88 -18.13 10.38
N ALA A 164 1.04 -19.15 10.39
CA ALA A 164 0.96 -20.16 9.33
C ALA A 164 0.38 -19.59 8.01
N SER A 165 -0.34 -18.47 8.04
CA SER A 165 -0.94 -17.85 6.85
C SER A 165 0.05 -17.25 5.85
N GLY A 166 1.35 -17.24 6.16
CA GLY A 166 2.41 -16.79 5.25
C GLY A 166 3.78 -17.13 5.77
N ALA A 167 4.57 -17.86 4.98
CA ALA A 167 5.90 -18.35 5.38
C ALA A 167 6.89 -17.24 5.81
N TRP A 168 6.64 -15.99 5.38
CA TRP A 168 7.44 -14.83 5.75
C TRP A 168 7.09 -14.25 7.13
N ARG A 169 5.96 -14.68 7.74
CA ARG A 169 5.53 -14.18 9.05
C ARG A 169 6.37 -14.82 10.14
N GLY A 170 6.99 -14.00 11.00
CA GLY A 170 7.87 -14.47 12.06
C GLY A 170 9.25 -14.92 11.60
N THR A 171 9.63 -14.67 10.33
CA THR A 171 10.96 -14.87 9.77
C THR A 171 11.54 -13.57 9.24
N TRP A 172 12.83 -13.60 8.92
CA TRP A 172 13.52 -12.47 8.27
C TRP A 172 13.43 -12.59 6.76
#